data_09a1e5dd9e9f75412f35396140532618
#
_entry.id   09a1e5dd9e9f75412f35396140532618
#
_cell.length_a   1.000
_cell.length_b   1.000
_cell.length_c   1.000
_cell.angle_alpha   90.00
_cell.angle_beta   90.00
_cell.angle_gamma   90.00
#
_symmetry.space_group_name_H-M   'P 1'
#
loop_
_entity.id
_entity.type
_entity.pdbx_description
1 polymer ?
#
loop_
_entity_poly.entity_id
_entity_poly.type
_entity_poly.pdbx_seq_one_letter_code
_entity_poly.pdbx_strand_id
1 'polypeptide(L)'
;LLLPRSKNKSESALDIEINEGVTDVNAKWKEHWVDMPEYVQEENPSFRTIHMHFRTEQHYQDFAKRIGQELTEKTNAIWHPKLDITKNRFLRWVDDGFTFPLRHPMYIVSKGRADSMITSRSLSRMKIPHYIVVEPQDMQDYDKALDTFDIRQYVTLLEAPFSNHGDGPGRARNWAWDHSISIGATSHWVLDDNLADFYRLHNNERIRFESSTGFRVMEDFVDRYDNVYIAGPQYRFFIAPNQKYPPYVANTRIYSCLLIRNDCKHKWRGRYNEDTDICLRVMKDGDVCLQFNAFMQGKMATQTVSGGNTAEFYHAENTDAMKEGYNTDGTINKSQMLADMHPDVATVVWRYGRWHHHVNYNPFKKNKLKFKDNIHLSTGVNNYNMILDRNFQDPRFSK
;
A
#
# COMPACT_ATOMS: atom_id res chain seq x y z
N LEU A 1 -21.76 45.58 -7.28
CA LEU A 1 -21.28 44.56 -8.23
C LEU A 1 -20.74 43.38 -7.39
N LEU A 2 -21.58 42.34 -7.22
CA LEU A 2 -21.25 41.11 -6.57
C LEU A 2 -20.59 40.20 -7.60
N LEU A 3 -19.30 39.90 -7.41
CA LEU A 3 -18.60 38.86 -8.15
C LEU A 3 -19.14 37.46 -7.78
N PRO A 4 -19.28 36.53 -8.72
CA PRO A 4 -19.79 35.19 -8.43
C PRO A 4 -18.79 34.44 -7.54
N ARG A 5 -19.26 33.91 -6.41
CA ARG A 5 -18.51 33.00 -5.54
C ARG A 5 -18.18 31.73 -6.33
N SER A 6 -16.91 31.50 -6.63
CA SER A 6 -16.43 30.23 -7.10
C SER A 6 -16.70 29.17 -6.02
N LYS A 7 -17.47 28.15 -6.37
CA LYS A 7 -17.60 26.92 -5.56
C LYS A 7 -16.31 26.12 -5.71
N ASN A 8 -15.26 26.49 -4.99
CA ASN A 8 -14.14 25.60 -4.78
C ASN A 8 -14.46 24.69 -3.59
N LYS A 9 -15.15 23.59 -3.82
CA LYS A 9 -14.95 22.40 -3.01
C LYS A 9 -13.54 21.92 -3.35
N SER A 10 -12.60 22.09 -2.44
CA SER A 10 -11.32 21.39 -2.51
C SER A 10 -11.60 19.92 -2.20
N GLU A 11 -11.94 19.14 -3.22
CA GLU A 11 -11.87 17.69 -3.12
C GLU A 11 -10.41 17.36 -2.86
N SER A 12 -10.15 16.62 -1.77
CA SER A 12 -8.79 16.19 -1.45
C SER A 12 -8.29 15.23 -2.54
N ALA A 13 -6.98 15.13 -2.76
CA ALA A 13 -6.41 14.15 -3.68
C ALA A 13 -6.88 12.72 -3.37
N LEU A 14 -7.13 12.46 -2.10
CA LEU A 14 -7.72 11.24 -1.60
C LEU A 14 -9.14 10.99 -2.14
N ASP A 15 -10.00 12.01 -2.13
CA ASP A 15 -11.39 11.88 -2.55
C ASP A 15 -11.50 11.55 -4.04
N ILE A 16 -10.58 12.06 -4.85
CA ILE A 16 -10.55 11.81 -6.30
C ILE A 16 -10.05 10.39 -6.59
N GLU A 17 -8.98 9.93 -5.93
CA GLU A 17 -8.45 8.57 -6.14
C GLU A 17 -9.39 7.47 -5.61
N ILE A 18 -10.12 7.74 -4.54
CA ILE A 18 -11.07 6.79 -3.93
C ILE A 18 -12.39 6.72 -4.72
N ASN A 19 -12.89 7.86 -5.20
CA ASN A 19 -14.17 7.91 -5.91
C ASN A 19 -14.09 7.40 -7.36
N GLU A 20 -12.92 7.41 -8.00
CA GLU A 20 -12.76 6.88 -9.35
C GLU A 20 -12.84 5.34 -9.42
N GLY A 21 -12.66 4.63 -8.29
CA GLY A 21 -12.67 3.17 -8.19
C GLY A 21 -13.99 2.52 -7.75
N VAL A 22 -15.02 3.30 -7.34
CA VAL A 22 -16.27 2.71 -6.85
C VAL A 22 -17.11 2.21 -8.04
N THR A 23 -17.08 0.91 -8.23
CA THR A 23 -17.85 0.20 -9.28
C THR A 23 -19.03 -0.57 -8.70
N ASP A 24 -19.96 -1.05 -9.53
CA ASP A 24 -21.03 -1.98 -9.12
C ASP A 24 -20.50 -3.23 -8.42
N VAL A 25 -19.30 -3.68 -8.76
CA VAL A 25 -18.60 -4.78 -8.09
C VAL A 25 -18.34 -4.46 -6.61
N ASN A 26 -18.08 -3.20 -6.30
CA ASN A 26 -17.84 -2.76 -4.92
C ASN A 26 -19.14 -2.67 -4.11
N ALA A 27 -20.28 -2.40 -4.73
CA ALA A 27 -21.59 -2.41 -4.07
C ALA A 27 -22.02 -3.83 -3.67
N LYS A 28 -21.58 -4.83 -4.43
CA LYS A 28 -21.88 -6.25 -4.20
C LYS A 28 -20.81 -7.03 -3.42
N TRP A 29 -19.88 -6.34 -2.78
CA TRP A 29 -18.77 -6.99 -2.09
C TRP A 29 -19.21 -8.08 -1.10
N LYS A 30 -20.38 -7.98 -0.49
CA LYS A 30 -20.92 -8.97 0.44
C LYS A 30 -21.12 -10.35 -0.19
N GLU A 31 -21.40 -10.41 -1.49
CA GLU A 31 -21.56 -11.67 -2.21
C GLU A 31 -20.23 -12.42 -2.36
N HIS A 32 -19.11 -11.70 -2.33
CA HIS A 32 -17.77 -12.22 -2.51
C HIS A 32 -17.01 -12.39 -1.19
N TRP A 33 -17.32 -11.56 -0.16
CA TRP A 33 -16.63 -11.57 1.15
C TRP A 33 -17.24 -12.61 2.11
N VAL A 34 -17.63 -13.78 1.58
CA VAL A 34 -18.17 -14.93 2.32
C VAL A 34 -17.00 -15.81 2.74
N ASP A 35 -17.08 -16.44 3.92
CA ASP A 35 -15.97 -17.24 4.47
C ASP A 35 -14.66 -16.45 4.62
N MET A 36 -14.81 -15.17 4.95
CA MET A 36 -13.72 -14.21 5.15
C MET A 36 -13.85 -13.59 6.54
N PRO A 37 -12.79 -12.93 7.04
CA PRO A 37 -12.85 -12.29 8.34
C PRO A 37 -13.98 -11.26 8.45
N GLU A 38 -14.53 -11.16 9.66
CA GLU A 38 -15.53 -10.15 9.94
C GLU A 38 -15.07 -8.76 9.48
N TYR A 39 -15.91 -8.10 8.70
CA TYR A 39 -15.67 -6.76 8.20
C TYR A 39 -16.84 -5.86 8.53
N VAL A 40 -16.68 -5.08 9.58
CA VAL A 40 -17.67 -4.12 10.05
C VAL A 40 -17.07 -2.72 9.99
N GLN A 41 -17.78 -1.82 9.36
CA GLN A 41 -17.51 -0.39 9.43
C GLN A 41 -18.79 0.34 9.80
N GLU A 42 -18.72 1.11 10.88
CA GLU A 42 -19.78 2.01 11.29
C GLU A 42 -19.53 3.40 10.72
N GLU A 43 -20.59 4.12 10.43
CA GLU A 43 -20.48 5.55 10.20
C GLU A 43 -20.25 6.22 11.56
N ASN A 44 -19.13 6.88 11.71
CA ASN A 44 -18.85 7.76 12.84
C ASN A 44 -18.83 9.22 12.37
N PRO A 45 -19.99 9.75 11.85
CA PRO A 45 -20.05 11.14 11.45
C PRO A 45 -19.89 12.02 12.69
N SER A 46 -19.36 13.22 12.49
CA SER A 46 -19.45 14.23 13.55
C SER A 46 -20.92 14.50 13.87
N PHE A 47 -21.28 14.51 15.15
CA PHE A 47 -22.64 14.92 15.57
C PHE A 47 -23.01 16.29 15.02
N ARG A 48 -22.04 17.20 15.00
CA ARG A 48 -22.18 18.54 14.43
C ARG A 48 -20.82 19.07 14.00
N THR A 49 -20.76 19.70 12.83
CA THR A 49 -19.61 20.45 12.36
C THR A 49 -19.93 21.95 12.38
N ILE A 50 -19.01 22.74 12.90
CA ILE A 50 -19.06 24.20 12.85
C ILE A 50 -17.77 24.72 12.19
N HIS A 51 -17.88 25.82 11.45
CA HIS A 51 -16.72 26.52 10.91
C HIS A 51 -16.36 27.68 11.83
N MET A 52 -15.10 27.74 12.26
CA MET A 52 -14.58 28.84 13.07
C MET A 52 -13.66 29.72 12.23
N HIS A 53 -13.78 31.02 12.39
CA HIS A 53 -12.95 32.01 11.69
C HIS A 53 -12.16 32.80 12.72
N PHE A 54 -10.86 32.84 12.57
CA PHE A 54 -9.94 33.61 13.42
C PHE A 54 -9.51 34.86 12.69
N ARG A 55 -9.51 36.00 13.38
CA ARG A 55 -9.08 37.27 12.78
C ARG A 55 -7.56 37.44 12.78
N THR A 56 -6.86 36.79 13.72
CA THR A 56 -5.42 36.90 13.88
C THR A 56 -4.83 35.55 14.32
N GLU A 57 -3.56 35.35 14.11
CA GLU A 57 -2.79 34.22 14.63
C GLU A 57 -2.90 34.11 16.16
N GLN A 58 -2.88 35.24 16.86
CA GLN A 58 -3.04 35.29 18.30
C GLN A 58 -4.36 34.63 18.74
N HIS A 59 -5.48 34.95 18.09
CA HIS A 59 -6.77 34.34 18.40
C HIS A 59 -6.80 32.84 18.12
N TYR A 60 -6.10 32.39 17.06
CA TYR A 60 -5.95 30.98 16.73
C TYR A 60 -5.19 30.21 17.81
N GLN A 61 -4.07 30.77 18.29
CA GLN A 61 -3.26 30.17 19.35
C GLN A 61 -3.97 30.20 20.73
N ASP A 62 -4.72 31.25 21.03
CA ASP A 62 -5.53 31.33 22.25
C ASP A 62 -6.63 30.25 22.25
N PHE A 63 -7.25 30.00 21.10
CA PHE A 63 -8.21 28.92 20.95
C PHE A 63 -7.55 27.55 21.15
N ALA A 64 -6.40 27.31 20.53
CA ALA A 64 -5.63 26.07 20.69
C ALA A 64 -5.36 25.75 22.17
N LYS A 65 -4.94 26.76 22.94
CA LYS A 65 -4.73 26.64 24.40
C LYS A 65 -6.03 26.30 25.16
N ARG A 66 -7.15 26.96 24.82
CA ARG A 66 -8.45 26.71 25.47
C ARG A 66 -8.98 25.30 25.28
N ILE A 67 -8.79 24.72 24.10
CA ILE A 67 -9.22 23.35 23.80
C ILE A 67 -8.18 22.29 24.15
N GLY A 68 -6.98 22.69 24.59
CA GLY A 68 -5.87 21.77 24.95
C GLY A 68 -5.35 20.97 23.76
N GLN A 69 -5.36 21.55 22.55
CA GLN A 69 -4.89 20.89 21.34
C GLN A 69 -3.90 21.79 20.61
N GLU A 70 -2.82 21.19 20.10
CA GLU A 70 -1.88 21.88 19.24
C GLU A 70 -2.51 22.08 17.86
N LEU A 71 -2.52 23.32 17.38
CA LEU A 71 -3.00 23.68 16.04
C LEU A 71 -1.85 24.27 15.24
N THR A 72 -1.76 23.88 13.98
CA THR A 72 -0.74 24.35 13.03
C THR A 72 -1.41 24.92 11.78
N GLU A 73 -0.68 25.59 10.93
CA GLU A 73 -1.17 26.09 9.61
C GLU A 73 -1.79 24.97 8.74
N LYS A 74 -1.42 23.71 8.98
CA LYS A 74 -1.96 22.54 8.28
C LYS A 74 -3.21 21.94 8.92
N THR A 75 -3.65 22.47 10.05
CA THR A 75 -4.81 21.95 10.79
C THR A 75 -6.11 22.42 10.14
N ASN A 76 -6.79 21.52 9.44
CA ASN A 76 -8.06 21.83 8.76
C ASN A 76 -9.31 21.42 9.57
N ALA A 77 -9.15 20.50 10.52
CA ALA A 77 -10.25 20.03 11.38
C ALA A 77 -9.70 19.53 12.72
N ILE A 78 -10.52 19.66 13.74
CA ILE A 78 -10.25 19.14 15.08
C ILE A 78 -11.50 18.42 15.60
N TRP A 79 -11.29 17.52 16.54
CA TRP A 79 -12.38 16.89 17.30
C TRP A 79 -12.42 17.43 18.72
N HIS A 80 -13.63 17.61 19.24
CA HIS A 80 -13.82 17.90 20.64
C HIS A 80 -14.84 16.93 21.26
N PRO A 81 -14.48 16.20 22.32
CA PRO A 81 -13.14 16.15 22.92
C PRO A 81 -12.07 15.61 21.95
N LYS A 82 -10.79 15.87 22.25
CA LYS A 82 -9.65 15.40 21.46
C LYS A 82 -9.70 13.88 21.29
N LEU A 83 -9.54 13.41 20.07
CA LEU A 83 -9.45 11.97 19.81
C LEU A 83 -8.21 11.39 20.50
N ASP A 84 -8.39 10.29 21.20
CA ASP A 84 -7.28 9.52 21.74
C ASP A 84 -6.61 8.74 20.60
N ILE A 85 -5.52 9.30 20.07
CA ILE A 85 -4.72 8.67 19.02
C ILE A 85 -3.86 7.52 19.56
N THR A 86 -3.74 7.36 20.87
CA THR A 86 -2.95 6.31 21.52
C THR A 86 -3.76 5.07 21.85
N LYS A 87 -5.10 5.12 21.75
CA LYS A 87 -5.98 4.00 22.11
C LYS A 87 -5.62 2.68 21.43
N ASN A 88 -5.07 2.74 20.22
CA ASN A 88 -4.69 1.56 19.45
C ASN A 88 -3.24 1.12 19.69
N ARG A 89 -2.50 1.79 20.59
CA ARG A 89 -1.09 1.50 20.85
C ARG A 89 -0.87 0.07 21.34
N PHE A 90 -1.78 -0.43 22.17
CA PHE A 90 -1.73 -1.77 22.77
C PHE A 90 -2.65 -2.77 22.10
N LEU A 91 -3.26 -2.41 20.97
CA LEU A 91 -4.11 -3.30 20.19
C LEU A 91 -3.30 -3.97 19.09
N ARG A 92 -3.42 -5.29 18.99
CA ARG A 92 -2.87 -6.08 17.87
C ARG A 92 -3.82 -7.18 17.49
N TRP A 93 -3.89 -7.45 16.20
CA TRP A 93 -4.41 -8.70 15.70
C TRP A 93 -3.31 -9.75 15.81
N VAL A 94 -3.58 -10.81 16.55
CA VAL A 94 -2.69 -11.95 16.77
C VAL A 94 -3.45 -13.24 16.51
N ASP A 95 -2.76 -14.36 16.36
CA ASP A 95 -3.42 -15.65 16.22
C ASP A 95 -3.69 -16.27 17.59
N ASP A 96 -4.87 -16.87 17.74
CA ASP A 96 -5.24 -17.71 18.88
C ASP A 96 -4.89 -19.18 18.59
N GLY A 97 -3.71 -19.57 19.02
CA GLY A 97 -3.17 -20.92 18.83
C GLY A 97 -2.49 -21.11 17.48
N PHE A 98 -3.23 -21.56 16.46
CA PHE A 98 -2.65 -21.91 15.17
C PHE A 98 -2.51 -20.71 14.24
N THR A 99 -1.30 -20.51 13.72
CA THR A 99 -0.97 -19.51 12.69
C THR A 99 -1.08 -20.14 11.30
N PHE A 100 -1.83 -19.53 10.41
CA PHE A 100 -1.94 -19.99 9.03
C PHE A 100 -0.67 -19.59 8.24
N PRO A 101 0.11 -20.56 7.75
CA PRO A 101 1.29 -20.27 6.94
C PRO A 101 0.89 -19.73 5.57
N LEU A 102 1.78 -18.96 4.96
CA LEU A 102 1.63 -18.52 3.57
C LEU A 102 1.67 -19.73 2.62
N ARG A 103 0.95 -19.62 1.51
CA ARG A 103 1.01 -20.59 0.40
C ARG A 103 2.10 -20.23 -0.61
N HIS A 104 2.42 -18.95 -0.73
CA HIS A 104 3.27 -18.42 -1.78
C HIS A 104 4.52 -17.77 -1.18
N PRO A 105 5.68 -17.91 -1.84
CA PRO A 105 6.93 -17.31 -1.39
C PRO A 105 6.83 -15.78 -1.42
N MET A 106 7.56 -15.15 -0.49
CA MET A 106 7.57 -13.71 -0.33
C MET A 106 8.96 -13.15 -0.62
N TYR A 107 9.03 -12.13 -1.47
CA TYR A 107 10.26 -11.50 -1.91
C TYR A 107 10.27 -10.02 -1.55
N ILE A 108 11.38 -9.54 -1.06
CA ILE A 108 11.68 -8.12 -0.91
C ILE A 108 12.75 -7.77 -1.94
N VAL A 109 12.51 -6.74 -2.73
CA VAL A 109 13.52 -6.17 -3.63
C VAL A 109 14.17 -4.99 -2.91
N SER A 110 15.48 -5.05 -2.69
CA SER A 110 16.16 -4.05 -1.87
C SER A 110 17.55 -3.71 -2.43
N LYS A 111 17.93 -2.41 -2.34
CA LYS A 111 19.22 -1.87 -2.80
C LYS A 111 19.71 -0.81 -1.84
N GLY A 112 20.93 -0.97 -1.31
CA GLY A 112 21.60 0.03 -0.46
C GLY A 112 20.84 0.38 0.83
N ARG A 113 20.13 -0.60 1.46
CA ARG A 113 19.32 -0.41 2.68
C ARG A 113 19.56 -1.48 3.74
N ALA A 114 20.77 -2.03 3.77
CA ALA A 114 21.17 -3.01 4.77
C ALA A 114 21.10 -2.45 6.18
N ASP A 115 21.33 -1.15 6.37
CA ASP A 115 21.31 -0.46 7.66
C ASP A 115 19.91 -0.34 8.28
N SER A 116 18.86 -0.47 7.51
CA SER A 116 17.47 -0.29 7.98
C SER A 116 16.61 -1.55 7.90
N MET A 117 16.67 -2.31 6.80
CA MET A 117 15.92 -3.55 6.52
C MET A 117 14.46 -3.51 7.00
N ILE A 118 13.76 -2.40 6.77
CA ILE A 118 12.47 -2.08 7.41
C ILE A 118 11.43 -3.18 7.16
N THR A 119 11.23 -3.58 5.90
CA THR A 119 10.23 -4.61 5.55
C THR A 119 10.63 -5.97 6.07
N SER A 120 11.91 -6.35 5.95
CA SER A 120 12.41 -7.63 6.45
C SER A 120 12.22 -7.77 7.96
N ARG A 121 12.56 -6.73 8.73
CA ARG A 121 12.32 -6.70 10.18
C ARG A 121 10.83 -6.78 10.52
N SER A 122 9.96 -6.18 9.71
CA SER A 122 8.51 -6.28 9.90
C SER A 122 8.01 -7.71 9.67
N LEU A 123 8.44 -8.37 8.60
CA LEU A 123 8.10 -9.76 8.30
C LEU A 123 8.69 -10.74 9.34
N SER A 124 9.92 -10.51 9.78
CA SER A 124 10.58 -11.35 10.78
C SER A 124 9.88 -11.30 12.15
N ARG A 125 9.33 -10.15 12.57
CA ARG A 125 8.48 -10.06 13.77
C ARG A 125 7.24 -10.98 13.65
N MET A 126 6.68 -11.09 12.47
CA MET A 126 5.55 -12.00 12.17
C MET A 126 6.00 -13.44 11.90
N LYS A 127 7.30 -13.73 12.04
CA LYS A 127 7.91 -15.05 11.78
C LYS A 127 7.67 -15.56 10.36
N ILE A 128 7.62 -14.66 9.39
CA ILE A 128 7.39 -14.99 7.98
C ILE A 128 8.72 -15.25 7.28
N PRO A 129 8.98 -16.48 6.79
CA PRO A 129 10.12 -16.75 5.94
C PRO A 129 10.02 -15.94 4.64
N HIS A 130 11.12 -15.29 4.22
CA HIS A 130 11.12 -14.49 3.01
C HIS A 130 12.51 -14.41 2.37
N TYR A 131 12.50 -14.08 1.09
CA TYR A 131 13.70 -13.83 0.32
C TYR A 131 13.96 -12.31 0.22
N ILE A 132 15.24 -11.93 0.20
CA ILE A 132 15.64 -10.57 -0.14
C ILE A 132 16.50 -10.67 -1.40
N VAL A 133 16.04 -10.05 -2.49
CA VAL A 133 16.81 -9.92 -3.74
C VAL A 133 17.73 -8.73 -3.60
N VAL A 134 19.04 -8.99 -3.67
CA VAL A 134 20.10 -8.02 -3.44
C VAL A 134 21.08 -8.06 -4.61
N GLU A 135 21.56 -6.90 -5.06
CA GLU A 135 22.63 -6.84 -6.07
C GLU A 135 23.99 -7.27 -5.45
N PRO A 136 24.93 -7.83 -6.25
CA PRO A 136 26.18 -8.41 -5.75
C PRO A 136 26.99 -7.48 -4.84
N GLN A 137 27.05 -6.18 -5.16
CA GLN A 137 27.84 -5.20 -4.39
C GLN A 137 27.28 -4.97 -2.98
N ASP A 138 26.00 -5.25 -2.73
CA ASP A 138 25.34 -5.01 -1.44
C ASP A 138 25.30 -6.29 -0.57
N MET A 139 25.59 -7.47 -1.12
CA MET A 139 25.43 -8.77 -0.46
C MET A 139 26.10 -8.85 0.90
N GLN A 140 27.35 -8.38 1.02
CA GLN A 140 28.10 -8.46 2.27
C GLN A 140 27.48 -7.63 3.39
N ASP A 141 26.94 -6.46 3.06
CA ASP A 141 26.32 -5.58 4.04
C ASP A 141 24.96 -6.12 4.49
N TYR A 142 24.18 -6.71 3.58
CA TYR A 142 22.94 -7.39 3.95
C TYR A 142 23.21 -8.64 4.80
N ASP A 143 24.23 -9.43 4.48
CA ASP A 143 24.56 -10.60 5.28
C ASP A 143 24.92 -10.24 6.72
N LYS A 144 25.73 -9.21 6.94
CA LYS A 144 26.05 -8.68 8.29
C LYS A 144 24.80 -8.14 8.99
N ALA A 145 23.90 -7.48 8.24
CA ALA A 145 22.69 -6.89 8.80
C ALA A 145 21.72 -7.96 9.33
N LEU A 146 21.69 -9.17 8.74
CA LEU A 146 20.86 -10.27 9.25
C LEU A 146 21.19 -10.62 10.70
N ASP A 147 22.47 -10.63 11.06
CA ASP A 147 22.92 -10.88 12.44
C ASP A 147 22.69 -9.67 13.35
N THR A 148 22.93 -8.47 12.83
CA THR A 148 22.72 -7.21 13.58
C THR A 148 21.27 -7.06 14.03
N PHE A 149 20.32 -7.48 13.20
CA PHE A 149 18.88 -7.39 13.50
C PHE A 149 18.26 -8.68 14.04
N ASP A 150 19.06 -9.74 14.22
CA ASP A 150 18.61 -11.06 14.70
C ASP A 150 17.44 -11.63 13.87
N ILE A 151 17.56 -11.58 12.54
CA ILE A 151 16.52 -12.01 11.61
C ILE A 151 16.95 -13.11 10.63
N ARG A 152 18.20 -13.59 10.71
CA ARG A 152 18.77 -14.60 9.81
C ARG A 152 17.93 -15.84 9.66
N GLN A 153 17.26 -16.28 10.71
CA GLN A 153 16.40 -17.47 10.70
C GLN A 153 15.16 -17.36 9.79
N TYR A 154 14.79 -16.14 9.39
CA TYR A 154 13.61 -15.88 8.54
C TYR A 154 13.99 -15.44 7.13
N VAL A 155 15.27 -15.18 6.85
CA VAL A 155 15.70 -14.53 5.62
C VAL A 155 16.62 -15.44 4.81
N THR A 156 16.33 -15.52 3.52
CA THR A 156 17.25 -16.07 2.51
C THR A 156 17.65 -14.94 1.56
N LEU A 157 18.95 -14.62 1.50
CA LEU A 157 19.47 -13.67 0.53
C LEU A 157 19.56 -14.34 -0.85
N LEU A 158 19.07 -13.64 -1.88
CA LEU A 158 19.19 -14.03 -3.28
C LEU A 158 20.03 -13.00 -4.00
N GLU A 159 21.23 -13.41 -4.43
CA GLU A 159 22.09 -12.56 -5.24
C GLU A 159 21.54 -12.42 -6.66
N ALA A 160 21.32 -11.19 -7.08
CA ALA A 160 20.88 -10.88 -8.43
C ALA A 160 22.04 -11.05 -9.42
N PRO A 161 21.81 -11.58 -10.65
CA PRO A 161 22.86 -11.74 -11.66
C PRO A 161 23.19 -10.44 -12.42
N PHE A 162 22.95 -9.29 -11.81
CA PHE A 162 23.17 -7.96 -12.39
C PHE A 162 23.47 -6.93 -11.29
N SER A 163 24.01 -5.77 -11.71
CA SER A 163 24.45 -4.71 -10.81
C SER A 163 24.32 -3.34 -11.46
N ASN A 164 23.76 -2.36 -10.77
CA ASN A 164 23.74 -0.94 -11.11
C ASN A 164 23.26 -0.59 -12.54
N HIS A 165 22.23 -1.23 -13.05
CA HIS A 165 21.72 -0.98 -14.40
C HIS A 165 20.97 0.34 -14.57
N GLY A 166 20.46 0.96 -13.49
CA GLY A 166 19.75 2.23 -13.55
C GLY A 166 18.37 2.21 -14.23
N ASP A 167 17.81 1.01 -14.43
CA ASP A 167 16.54 0.81 -15.15
C ASP A 167 15.32 0.58 -14.22
N GLY A 168 15.48 0.86 -12.93
CA GLY A 168 14.44 0.71 -11.92
C GLY A 168 14.33 -0.69 -11.32
N PRO A 169 13.33 -0.92 -10.46
CA PRO A 169 13.21 -2.19 -9.72
C PRO A 169 12.68 -3.34 -10.56
N GLY A 170 12.21 -3.09 -11.79
CA GLY A 170 11.56 -4.09 -12.64
C GLY A 170 12.42 -5.32 -12.91
N ARG A 171 13.74 -5.15 -13.11
CA ARG A 171 14.67 -6.25 -13.32
C ARG A 171 14.77 -7.18 -12.11
N ALA A 172 14.93 -6.63 -10.92
CA ALA A 172 15.00 -7.40 -9.69
C ALA A 172 13.67 -8.08 -9.35
N ARG A 173 12.55 -7.44 -9.64
CA ARG A 173 11.21 -8.05 -9.51
C ARG A 173 10.99 -9.18 -10.50
N ASN A 174 11.47 -9.06 -11.75
CA ASN A 174 11.44 -10.16 -12.71
C ASN A 174 12.33 -11.33 -12.28
N TRP A 175 13.50 -11.05 -11.69
CA TRP A 175 14.36 -12.08 -11.14
C TRP A 175 13.69 -12.84 -9.98
N ALA A 176 13.05 -12.13 -9.05
CA ALA A 176 12.24 -12.74 -7.99
C ALA A 176 11.12 -13.63 -8.55
N TRP A 177 10.45 -13.15 -9.58
CA TRP A 177 9.41 -13.91 -10.28
C TRP A 177 9.93 -15.19 -10.91
N ASP A 178 11.03 -15.11 -11.66
CA ASP A 178 11.64 -16.28 -12.31
C ASP A 178 12.14 -17.31 -11.26
N HIS A 179 12.70 -16.83 -10.14
CA HIS A 179 13.05 -17.69 -9.01
C HIS A 179 11.80 -18.37 -8.43
N SER A 180 10.69 -17.65 -8.25
CA SER A 180 9.45 -18.24 -7.72
C SER A 180 8.90 -19.35 -8.62
N ILE A 181 9.01 -19.19 -9.94
CA ILE A 181 8.68 -20.25 -10.91
C ILE A 181 9.63 -21.45 -10.76
N SER A 182 10.92 -21.19 -10.62
CA SER A 182 11.95 -22.25 -10.52
C SER A 182 11.77 -23.15 -9.30
N ILE A 183 11.20 -22.63 -8.22
CA ILE A 183 10.87 -23.40 -7.01
C ILE A 183 9.44 -24.00 -7.04
N GLY A 184 8.75 -23.91 -8.19
CA GLY A 184 7.42 -24.52 -8.39
C GLY A 184 6.25 -23.73 -7.81
N ALA A 185 6.42 -22.46 -7.44
CA ALA A 185 5.33 -21.65 -6.94
C ALA A 185 4.36 -21.24 -8.05
N THR A 186 3.06 -21.21 -7.75
CA THR A 186 2.01 -20.75 -8.67
C THR A 186 1.76 -19.25 -8.62
N SER A 187 2.16 -18.64 -7.52
CA SER A 187 2.11 -17.18 -7.28
C SER A 187 3.27 -16.78 -6.37
N HIS A 188 3.52 -15.50 -6.27
CA HIS A 188 4.52 -14.95 -5.35
C HIS A 188 4.09 -13.57 -4.84
N TRP A 189 4.58 -13.22 -3.66
CA TRP A 189 4.55 -11.87 -3.14
C TRP A 189 5.83 -11.13 -3.52
N VAL A 190 5.70 -9.88 -3.96
CA VAL A 190 6.83 -8.97 -4.15
C VAL A 190 6.57 -7.66 -3.40
N LEU A 191 7.51 -7.27 -2.54
CA LEU A 191 7.40 -6.16 -1.62
C LEU A 191 8.53 -5.15 -1.81
N ASP A 192 8.20 -3.88 -1.61
CA ASP A 192 9.22 -2.84 -1.40
C ASP A 192 9.88 -3.02 -0.02
N ASP A 193 11.08 -2.48 0.13
CA ASP A 193 11.92 -2.62 1.33
C ASP A 193 11.62 -1.61 2.46
N ASN A 194 10.60 -0.75 2.29
CA ASN A 194 10.23 0.33 3.22
C ASN A 194 8.83 0.22 3.82
N LEU A 195 8.32 -1.00 3.98
CA LEU A 195 7.04 -1.30 4.62
C LEU A 195 7.25 -1.61 6.10
N ALA A 196 6.84 -0.68 6.98
CA ALA A 196 7.15 -0.77 8.40
C ALA A 196 6.20 -1.69 9.19
N ASP A 197 4.93 -1.72 8.82
CA ASP A 197 3.88 -2.46 9.53
C ASP A 197 2.74 -2.82 8.57
N PHE A 198 1.92 -3.79 9.01
CA PHE A 198 0.68 -4.19 8.31
C PHE A 198 -0.52 -4.05 9.24
N TYR A 199 -1.70 -3.80 8.69
CA TYR A 199 -2.89 -3.45 9.46
C TYR A 199 -4.12 -4.17 8.93
N ARG A 200 -5.05 -4.46 9.83
CA ARG A 200 -6.44 -4.87 9.52
C ARG A 200 -7.38 -3.72 9.88
N LEU A 201 -8.32 -3.43 8.99
CA LEU A 201 -9.39 -2.48 9.24
C LEU A 201 -10.50 -3.15 10.05
N HIS A 202 -10.83 -2.58 11.20
CA HIS A 202 -11.85 -3.10 12.10
C HIS A 202 -12.54 -1.95 12.82
N ASN A 203 -13.87 -1.85 12.69
CA ASN A 203 -14.67 -0.76 13.26
C ASN A 203 -14.08 0.63 13.00
N ASN A 204 -13.69 0.90 11.75
CA ASN A 204 -12.99 2.11 11.30
C ASN A 204 -11.60 2.33 11.90
N GLU A 205 -11.09 1.38 12.67
CA GLU A 205 -9.76 1.44 13.26
C GLU A 205 -8.74 0.64 12.45
N ARG A 206 -7.58 1.24 12.23
CA ARG A 206 -6.46 0.62 11.52
C ARG A 206 -5.53 -0.03 12.53
N ILE A 207 -5.80 -1.27 12.89
CA ILE A 207 -5.08 -1.99 13.94
C ILE A 207 -4.04 -2.90 13.30
N ARG A 208 -2.78 -2.84 13.80
CA ARG A 208 -1.70 -3.69 13.31
C ARG A 208 -2.01 -5.16 13.53
N PHE A 209 -1.56 -6.01 12.61
CA PHE A 209 -1.50 -7.45 12.82
C PHE A 209 -0.04 -7.93 12.89
N GLU A 210 0.21 -8.93 13.72
CA GLU A 210 1.53 -9.52 13.98
C GLU A 210 1.49 -11.01 13.65
N SER A 211 1.02 -11.36 12.45
CA SER A 211 0.81 -12.73 12.01
C SER A 211 0.88 -12.86 10.50
N SER A 212 1.35 -14.01 9.99
CA SER A 212 1.25 -14.36 8.56
C SER A 212 -0.19 -14.55 8.09
N THR A 213 -1.11 -14.82 9.01
CA THR A 213 -2.53 -15.08 8.72
C THR A 213 -3.19 -13.94 7.94
N GLY A 214 -2.80 -12.69 8.18
CA GLY A 214 -3.32 -11.55 7.40
C GLY A 214 -3.01 -11.65 5.90
N PHE A 215 -1.83 -12.13 5.54
CA PHE A 215 -1.45 -12.40 4.14
C PHE A 215 -2.16 -13.63 3.61
N ARG A 216 -2.26 -14.71 4.42
CA ARG A 216 -2.95 -15.93 4.03
C ARG A 216 -4.42 -15.69 3.68
N VAL A 217 -5.11 -14.83 4.42
CA VAL A 217 -6.48 -14.42 4.10
C VAL A 217 -6.58 -13.80 2.71
N MET A 218 -5.63 -12.94 2.35
CA MET A 218 -5.60 -12.33 1.01
C MET A 218 -5.32 -13.36 -0.07
N GLU A 219 -4.42 -14.33 0.16
CA GLU A 219 -4.17 -15.45 -0.75
C GLU A 219 -5.43 -16.29 -0.97
N ASP A 220 -6.09 -16.68 0.12
CA ASP A 220 -7.30 -17.53 0.06
C ASP A 220 -8.46 -16.81 -0.66
N PHE A 221 -8.57 -15.49 -0.53
CA PHE A 221 -9.55 -14.72 -1.28
C PHE A 221 -9.25 -14.71 -2.77
N VAL A 222 -7.98 -14.45 -3.15
CA VAL A 222 -7.55 -14.39 -4.57
C VAL A 222 -7.67 -15.74 -5.24
N ASP A 223 -7.31 -16.80 -4.53
CA ASP A 223 -7.32 -18.18 -5.04
C ASP A 223 -8.70 -18.68 -5.45
N ARG A 224 -9.78 -17.97 -5.10
CA ARG A 224 -11.15 -18.29 -5.51
C ARG A 224 -11.45 -17.97 -6.98
N TYR A 225 -10.61 -17.13 -7.61
CA TYR A 225 -10.92 -16.53 -8.91
C TYR A 225 -9.95 -16.95 -10.01
N ASP A 226 -10.47 -17.18 -11.20
CA ASP A 226 -9.66 -17.52 -12.37
C ASP A 226 -8.91 -16.32 -12.91
N ASN A 227 -9.48 -15.13 -12.78
CA ASN A 227 -9.03 -13.93 -13.48
C ASN A 227 -8.49 -12.81 -12.59
N VAL A 228 -8.10 -13.12 -11.34
CA VAL A 228 -7.36 -12.19 -10.49
C VAL A 228 -5.87 -12.52 -10.61
N TYR A 229 -5.12 -11.68 -11.32
CA TYR A 229 -3.68 -11.89 -11.53
C TYR A 229 -2.79 -11.10 -10.59
N ILE A 230 -3.28 -9.94 -10.12
CA ILE A 230 -2.53 -9.08 -9.20
C ILE A 230 -3.45 -8.64 -8.07
N ALA A 231 -2.98 -8.78 -6.85
CA ALA A 231 -3.70 -8.29 -5.66
C ALA A 231 -2.73 -7.76 -4.61
N GLY A 232 -3.23 -7.00 -3.65
CA GLY A 232 -2.41 -6.55 -2.52
C GLY A 232 -3.13 -5.58 -1.59
N PRO A 233 -2.54 -5.28 -0.41
CA PRO A 233 -3.12 -4.40 0.57
C PRO A 233 -3.01 -2.93 0.16
N GLN A 234 -4.00 -2.12 0.55
CA GLN A 234 -4.00 -0.68 0.36
C GLN A 234 -2.98 0.02 1.27
N TYR A 235 -2.49 1.17 0.88
CA TYR A 235 -1.76 2.04 1.82
C TYR A 235 -2.66 2.49 2.97
N ARG A 236 -2.18 2.30 4.21
CA ARG A 236 -2.87 2.79 5.41
C ARG A 236 -3.23 4.27 5.32
N PHE A 237 -2.42 5.05 4.64
CA PHE A 237 -2.60 6.49 4.48
C PHE A 237 -3.90 6.83 3.75
N PHE A 238 -4.32 6.01 2.77
CA PHE A 238 -5.51 6.25 1.97
C PHE A 238 -6.82 5.77 2.62
N ILE A 239 -6.75 5.07 3.74
CA ILE A 239 -7.94 4.62 4.48
C ILE A 239 -8.21 5.61 5.63
N ALA A 240 -9.12 6.54 5.40
CA ALA A 240 -9.51 7.53 6.41
C ALA A 240 -10.47 6.91 7.46
N PRO A 241 -10.28 7.19 8.77
CA PRO A 241 -11.10 6.56 9.82
C PRO A 241 -12.56 7.00 9.85
N ASN A 242 -12.89 8.07 9.14
CA ASN A 242 -14.24 8.66 9.11
C ASN A 242 -15.03 8.33 7.83
N GLN A 243 -14.54 7.41 7.02
CA GLN A 243 -15.18 6.99 5.78
C GLN A 243 -15.44 5.49 5.76
N LYS A 244 -16.47 5.08 5.03
CA LYS A 244 -16.75 3.68 4.75
C LYS A 244 -16.05 3.24 3.47
N TYR A 245 -15.45 2.07 3.54
CA TYR A 245 -14.81 1.41 2.40
C TYR A 245 -15.36 0.00 2.27
N PRO A 246 -15.50 -0.55 1.06
CA PRO A 246 -15.66 -2.00 0.91
C PRO A 246 -14.36 -2.70 1.34
N PRO A 247 -14.39 -4.00 1.69
CA PRO A 247 -13.20 -4.74 2.12
C PRO A 247 -12.12 -4.83 1.04
N TYR A 248 -12.51 -4.68 -0.21
CA TYR A 248 -11.62 -4.60 -1.38
C TYR A 248 -12.20 -3.70 -2.47
N VAL A 249 -11.32 -3.27 -3.38
CA VAL A 249 -11.66 -2.57 -4.61
C VAL A 249 -11.06 -3.34 -5.78
N ALA A 250 -11.87 -3.63 -6.80
CA ALA A 250 -11.41 -4.26 -8.03
C ALA A 250 -11.05 -3.22 -9.10
N ASN A 251 -10.18 -3.61 -10.02
CA ASN A 251 -9.81 -2.85 -11.21
C ASN A 251 -9.14 -1.50 -10.90
N THR A 252 -8.18 -1.55 -9.99
CA THR A 252 -7.32 -0.44 -9.64
C THR A 252 -5.86 -0.90 -9.58
N ARG A 253 -4.94 0.04 -9.46
CA ARG A 253 -3.52 -0.24 -9.26
C ARG A 253 -3.23 -0.79 -7.87
N ILE A 254 -2.21 -1.61 -7.77
CA ILE A 254 -1.67 -2.12 -6.52
C ILE A 254 -0.23 -1.60 -6.38
N TYR A 255 0.16 -1.17 -5.19
CA TYR A 255 1.48 -0.60 -4.95
C TYR A 255 2.27 -1.36 -3.88
N SER A 256 3.56 -1.47 -4.10
CA SER A 256 4.58 -1.78 -3.07
C SER A 256 4.48 -3.13 -2.36
N CYS A 257 3.33 -3.79 -2.39
CA CYS A 257 3.11 -5.13 -1.81
C CYS A 257 2.10 -5.84 -2.71
N LEU A 258 2.58 -6.69 -3.60
CA LEU A 258 1.79 -7.33 -4.63
C LEU A 258 1.88 -8.85 -4.53
N LEU A 259 0.73 -9.51 -4.50
CA LEU A 259 0.57 -10.93 -4.80
C LEU A 259 0.34 -11.06 -6.30
N ILE A 260 1.19 -11.81 -6.99
CA ILE A 260 1.15 -11.95 -8.45
C ILE A 260 1.11 -13.43 -8.81
N ARG A 261 0.19 -13.81 -9.69
CA ARG A 261 0.15 -15.15 -10.27
C ARG A 261 1.29 -15.33 -11.27
N ASN A 262 1.99 -16.45 -11.19
CA ASN A 262 3.15 -16.75 -12.02
C ASN A 262 2.81 -17.01 -13.49
N ASP A 263 1.57 -17.37 -13.79
CA ASP A 263 1.05 -17.53 -15.16
C ASP A 263 0.57 -16.21 -15.78
N CYS A 264 0.73 -15.07 -15.11
CA CYS A 264 0.49 -13.75 -15.69
C CYS A 264 1.44 -13.53 -16.86
N LYS A 265 0.89 -13.18 -18.03
CA LYS A 265 1.67 -12.98 -19.27
C LYS A 265 2.49 -11.68 -19.30
N HIS A 266 2.22 -10.77 -18.35
CA HIS A 266 2.90 -9.49 -18.27
C HIS A 266 4.02 -9.52 -17.22
N LYS A 267 5.25 -9.31 -17.67
CA LYS A 267 6.41 -9.09 -16.79
C LYS A 267 6.58 -7.59 -16.48
N TRP A 268 7.33 -7.28 -15.43
CA TRP A 268 7.68 -5.92 -15.05
C TRP A 268 8.48 -5.23 -16.16
N ARG A 269 8.17 -3.97 -16.41
CA ARG A 269 8.89 -3.11 -17.38
C ARG A 269 8.78 -1.64 -16.94
N GLY A 270 9.60 -0.81 -17.57
CA GLY A 270 9.63 0.62 -17.27
C GLY A 270 10.49 0.96 -16.05
N ARG A 271 10.99 2.18 -16.05
CA ARG A 271 11.87 2.69 -15.01
C ARG A 271 11.07 3.20 -13.80
N TYR A 272 9.85 3.71 -14.06
CA TYR A 272 8.96 4.30 -13.08
C TYR A 272 7.54 3.74 -13.19
N ASN A 273 6.76 3.84 -12.10
CA ASN A 273 5.35 3.45 -12.08
C ASN A 273 5.10 2.04 -12.64
N GLU A 274 6.08 1.15 -12.49
CA GLU A 274 6.06 -0.21 -13.03
C GLU A 274 4.92 -1.04 -12.45
N ASP A 275 4.52 -0.77 -11.21
CA ASP A 275 3.36 -1.36 -10.54
C ASP A 275 2.03 -0.87 -11.15
N THR A 276 1.92 0.39 -11.51
CA THR A 276 0.75 0.89 -12.25
C THR A 276 0.72 0.33 -13.68
N ASP A 277 1.86 0.29 -14.38
CA ASP A 277 1.95 -0.25 -15.74
C ASP A 277 1.49 -1.72 -15.82
N ILE A 278 2.00 -2.57 -14.94
CA ILE A 278 1.63 -4.00 -14.96
C ILE A 278 0.14 -4.19 -14.65
N CYS A 279 -0.41 -3.45 -13.68
CA CYS A 279 -1.85 -3.49 -13.38
C CYS A 279 -2.70 -3.04 -14.57
N LEU A 280 -2.30 -1.96 -15.27
CA LEU A 280 -3.03 -1.49 -16.45
C LEU A 280 -3.03 -2.51 -17.58
N ARG A 281 -1.90 -3.20 -17.81
CA ARG A 281 -1.83 -4.25 -18.85
C ARG A 281 -2.73 -5.43 -18.53
N VAL A 282 -2.74 -5.90 -17.28
CA VAL A 282 -3.66 -6.95 -16.81
C VAL A 282 -5.11 -6.53 -17.02
N MET A 283 -5.48 -5.32 -16.60
CA MET A 283 -6.86 -4.84 -16.75
C MET A 283 -7.28 -4.62 -18.20
N LYS A 284 -6.35 -4.24 -19.10
CA LYS A 284 -6.62 -4.11 -20.55
C LYS A 284 -6.94 -5.45 -21.21
N ASP A 285 -6.44 -6.55 -20.68
CA ASP A 285 -6.76 -7.90 -21.13
C ASP A 285 -8.16 -8.38 -20.70
N GLY A 286 -8.86 -7.60 -19.86
CA GLY A 286 -10.16 -7.97 -19.30
C GLY A 286 -10.08 -8.71 -17.97
N ASP A 287 -8.88 -8.87 -17.42
CA ASP A 287 -8.62 -9.48 -16.13
C ASP A 287 -8.74 -8.46 -14.99
N VAL A 288 -8.57 -8.91 -13.74
CA VAL A 288 -8.83 -8.10 -12.54
C VAL A 288 -7.56 -7.92 -11.73
N CYS A 289 -7.30 -6.66 -11.34
CA CYS A 289 -6.43 -6.32 -10.22
C CYS A 289 -7.26 -6.00 -8.98
N LEU A 290 -6.86 -6.48 -7.80
CA LEU A 290 -7.66 -6.40 -6.59
C LEU A 290 -6.88 -5.79 -5.43
N GLN A 291 -7.38 -4.67 -4.90
CA GLN A 291 -6.79 -3.96 -3.77
C GLN A 291 -7.61 -4.17 -2.51
N PHE A 292 -7.00 -4.71 -1.45
CA PHE A 292 -7.66 -4.92 -0.17
C PHE A 292 -7.65 -3.65 0.68
N ASN A 293 -8.84 -3.20 1.11
CA ASN A 293 -8.99 -2.17 2.13
C ASN A 293 -9.09 -2.79 3.53
N ALA A 294 -9.59 -4.04 3.62
CA ALA A 294 -9.63 -4.78 4.88
C ALA A 294 -8.23 -5.02 5.47
N PHE A 295 -7.22 -5.10 4.61
CA PHE A 295 -5.82 -5.23 4.96
C PHE A 295 -5.02 -4.08 4.34
N MET A 296 -4.10 -3.52 5.12
CA MET A 296 -3.35 -2.33 4.71
C MET A 296 -1.88 -2.48 5.03
N GLN A 297 -1.06 -1.73 4.32
CA GLN A 297 0.37 -1.62 4.54
C GLN A 297 0.76 -0.21 5.00
N GLY A 298 1.73 -0.13 5.90
CA GLY A 298 2.32 1.11 6.40
C GLY A 298 3.66 1.40 5.72
N LYS A 299 3.62 2.01 4.56
CA LYS A 299 4.84 2.44 3.85
C LYS A 299 5.41 3.70 4.50
N MET A 300 6.73 3.71 4.69
CA MET A 300 7.44 4.95 5.03
C MET A 300 7.33 5.95 3.87
N ALA A 301 7.29 7.24 4.20
CA ALA A 301 7.20 8.27 3.18
C ALA A 301 8.37 8.16 2.19
N THR A 302 8.09 8.36 0.90
CA THR A 302 9.11 8.33 -0.15
C THR A 302 10.17 9.40 0.14
N GLN A 303 11.45 9.06 -0.06
CA GLN A 303 12.62 9.94 0.19
C GLN A 303 12.94 10.21 1.68
N THR A 304 12.30 9.55 2.63
CA THR A 304 12.64 9.68 4.06
C THR A 304 13.63 8.61 4.55
N VAL A 305 13.87 7.58 3.75
CA VAL A 305 14.82 6.49 4.05
C VAL A 305 16.00 6.60 3.08
N SER A 306 17.21 6.59 3.60
CA SER A 306 18.44 6.58 2.81
C SER A 306 18.51 5.35 1.90
N GLY A 307 19.22 5.43 0.76
CA GLY A 307 19.37 4.32 -0.18
C GLY A 307 18.19 4.10 -1.14
N GLY A 308 18.17 2.96 -1.78
CA GLY A 308 17.21 2.61 -2.81
C GLY A 308 17.35 3.47 -4.07
N ASN A 309 16.25 3.58 -4.81
CA ASN A 309 16.24 4.36 -6.06
C ASN A 309 16.26 5.89 -5.85
N THR A 310 16.33 6.39 -4.60
CA THR A 310 16.21 7.82 -4.30
C THR A 310 17.35 8.62 -4.93
N ALA A 311 18.59 8.17 -4.73
CA ALA A 311 19.77 8.86 -5.27
C ALA A 311 19.84 8.77 -6.80
N GLU A 312 19.44 7.66 -7.37
CA GLU A 312 19.54 7.37 -8.79
C GLU A 312 18.47 8.09 -9.62
N PHE A 313 17.24 8.21 -9.10
CA PHE A 313 16.11 8.74 -9.87
C PHE A 313 15.75 10.18 -9.53
N TYR A 314 15.95 10.61 -8.31
CA TYR A 314 15.49 11.93 -7.87
C TYR A 314 16.60 12.99 -7.84
N HIS A 315 17.88 12.59 -7.76
CA HIS A 315 19.00 13.53 -7.75
C HIS A 315 19.68 13.71 -9.11
N ALA A 316 19.77 12.67 -9.93
CA ALA A 316 20.45 12.74 -11.23
C ALA A 316 19.67 13.51 -12.31
N GLU A 317 18.33 13.57 -12.20
CA GLU A 317 17.45 14.22 -13.20
C GLU A 317 17.11 15.67 -12.87
N ASN A 318 17.54 16.19 -11.72
CA ASN A 318 17.21 17.53 -11.24
C ASN A 318 17.92 18.67 -11.98
N THR A 319 19.00 18.39 -12.71
CA THR A 319 19.86 19.45 -13.30
C THR A 319 19.26 20.15 -14.51
N ASP A 320 18.49 19.45 -15.33
CA ASP A 320 17.92 20.04 -16.55
C ASP A 320 16.52 20.65 -16.33
N ALA A 321 15.70 20.07 -15.47
CA ALA A 321 14.40 20.62 -15.11
C ALA A 321 14.50 21.92 -14.28
N MET A 322 15.59 22.11 -13.51
CA MET A 322 15.89 23.37 -12.82
C MET A 322 16.07 24.55 -13.78
N LYS A 323 16.58 24.30 -15.00
CA LYS A 323 16.81 25.35 -16.02
C LYS A 323 15.50 25.82 -16.65
N GLU A 324 14.42 25.05 -16.56
CA GLU A 324 13.12 25.36 -17.17
C GLU A 324 12.07 25.89 -16.17
N GLY A 325 12.44 26.08 -14.90
CA GLY A 325 11.52 26.60 -13.85
C GLY A 325 10.47 25.61 -13.36
N TYR A 326 10.61 24.32 -13.68
CA TYR A 326 9.75 23.25 -13.15
C TYR A 326 10.25 22.75 -11.78
N ASN A 327 9.30 22.29 -10.96
CA ASN A 327 9.64 21.73 -9.67
C ASN A 327 10.41 20.40 -9.86
N THR A 328 11.62 20.34 -9.34
CA THR A 328 12.72 19.48 -9.76
C THR A 328 12.76 18.12 -9.05
N ASP A 329 11.62 17.57 -8.66
CA ASP A 329 11.53 16.30 -7.92
C ASP A 329 11.45 15.04 -8.81
N GLY A 330 11.79 15.15 -10.11
CA GLY A 330 11.72 14.05 -11.07
C GLY A 330 10.29 13.55 -11.40
N THR A 331 9.25 14.25 -10.93
CA THR A 331 7.86 13.77 -11.08
C THR A 331 7.34 13.89 -12.50
N ILE A 332 7.85 14.81 -13.30
CA ILE A 332 7.41 14.98 -14.70
C ILE A 332 7.79 13.77 -15.55
N ASN A 333 9.05 13.34 -15.53
CA ASN A 333 9.53 12.18 -16.31
C ASN A 333 8.80 10.90 -15.91
N LYS A 334 8.62 10.72 -14.60
CA LYS A 334 7.85 9.62 -14.03
C LYS A 334 6.40 9.61 -14.52
N SER A 335 5.75 10.78 -14.56
CA SER A 335 4.36 10.93 -14.97
C SER A 335 4.20 10.78 -16.48
N GLN A 336 5.13 11.37 -17.25
CA GLN A 336 5.13 11.33 -18.71
C GLN A 336 5.35 9.91 -19.23
N MET A 337 6.30 9.16 -18.64
CA MET A 337 6.55 7.78 -19.05
C MET A 337 5.27 6.91 -18.98
N LEU A 338 4.48 7.03 -17.90
CA LEU A 338 3.24 6.27 -17.80
C LEU A 338 2.19 6.72 -18.83
N ALA A 339 2.08 8.03 -19.08
CA ALA A 339 1.17 8.57 -20.09
C ALA A 339 1.56 8.11 -21.50
N ASP A 340 2.86 8.07 -21.83
CA ASP A 340 3.37 7.60 -23.11
C ASP A 340 3.12 6.09 -23.31
N MET A 341 3.23 5.31 -22.24
CA MET A 341 2.98 3.86 -22.29
C MET A 341 1.48 3.51 -22.35
N HIS A 342 0.61 4.40 -21.87
CA HIS A 342 -0.83 4.20 -21.78
C HIS A 342 -1.63 5.45 -22.18
N PRO A 343 -1.45 5.98 -23.42
CA PRO A 343 -2.07 7.25 -23.83
C PRO A 343 -3.61 7.19 -23.90
N ASP A 344 -4.17 6.01 -23.91
CA ASP A 344 -5.61 5.76 -23.92
C ASP A 344 -6.29 5.97 -22.55
N VAL A 345 -5.53 5.86 -21.46
CA VAL A 345 -6.08 5.93 -20.10
C VAL A 345 -5.26 6.79 -19.13
N ALA A 346 -4.04 7.16 -19.48
CA ALA A 346 -3.16 7.93 -18.60
C ALA A 346 -2.83 9.31 -19.20
N THR A 347 -2.81 10.32 -18.36
CA THR A 347 -2.45 11.70 -18.71
C THR A 347 -1.56 12.31 -17.64
N VAL A 348 -0.85 13.38 -17.97
CA VAL A 348 -0.06 14.15 -17.02
C VAL A 348 -0.86 15.37 -16.57
N VAL A 349 -0.95 15.58 -15.27
CA VAL A 349 -1.69 16.68 -14.64
C VAL A 349 -0.84 17.39 -13.60
N TRP A 350 -1.00 18.71 -13.49
CA TRP A 350 -0.38 19.51 -12.43
C TRP A 350 -1.33 19.60 -11.24
N ARG A 351 -0.93 19.04 -10.08
CA ARG A 351 -1.71 19.08 -8.83
C ARG A 351 -0.76 19.18 -7.64
N TYR A 352 -1.18 19.89 -6.60
CA TYR A 352 -0.43 20.00 -5.32
C TYR A 352 1.02 20.48 -5.51
N GLY A 353 1.24 21.41 -6.45
CA GLY A 353 2.56 21.99 -6.68
C GLY A 353 3.56 21.07 -7.41
N ARG A 354 3.11 19.99 -8.05
CA ARG A 354 3.97 19.08 -8.83
C ARG A 354 3.21 18.34 -9.94
N TRP A 355 3.95 17.71 -10.84
CA TRP A 355 3.38 16.87 -11.88
C TRP A 355 2.98 15.50 -11.35
N HIS A 356 1.80 15.03 -11.75
CA HIS A 356 1.27 13.71 -11.43
C HIS A 356 0.78 13.02 -12.70
N HIS A 357 0.90 11.71 -12.76
CA HIS A 357 0.08 10.93 -13.68
C HIS A 357 -1.35 10.83 -13.13
N HIS A 358 -2.30 10.88 -14.03
CA HIS A 358 -3.72 10.62 -13.75
C HIS A 358 -4.18 9.48 -14.64
N VAL A 359 -4.77 8.45 -14.06
CA VAL A 359 -5.27 7.27 -14.77
C VAL A 359 -6.79 7.23 -14.69
N ASN A 360 -7.43 7.11 -15.85
CA ASN A 360 -8.87 6.86 -15.95
C ASN A 360 -9.14 5.35 -15.87
N TYR A 361 -9.65 4.87 -14.74
CA TYR A 361 -10.00 3.46 -14.53
C TYR A 361 -11.41 3.10 -15.02
N ASN A 362 -12.22 4.04 -15.53
CA ASN A 362 -13.59 3.78 -16.00
C ASN A 362 -13.70 2.68 -17.06
N PRO A 363 -12.79 2.56 -18.04
CA PRO A 363 -12.86 1.49 -19.04
C PRO A 363 -12.81 0.08 -18.45
N PHE A 364 -12.20 -0.08 -17.27
CA PHE A 364 -12.00 -1.38 -16.61
C PHE A 364 -13.12 -1.78 -15.67
N LYS A 365 -14.09 -0.90 -15.40
CA LYS A 365 -15.27 -1.19 -14.55
C LYS A 365 -16.07 -2.41 -15.02
N LYS A 366 -15.99 -2.75 -16.29
CA LYS A 366 -16.62 -3.93 -16.89
C LYS A 366 -15.96 -5.26 -16.53
N ASN A 367 -14.69 -5.26 -16.10
CA ASN A 367 -13.97 -6.48 -15.73
C ASN A 367 -14.55 -7.00 -14.43
N LYS A 368 -15.11 -8.21 -14.43
CA LYS A 368 -15.80 -8.82 -13.28
C LYS A 368 -14.99 -9.98 -12.74
N LEU A 369 -15.08 -10.21 -11.43
CA LEU A 369 -14.53 -11.40 -10.79
C LEU A 369 -15.22 -12.66 -11.34
N LYS A 370 -14.41 -13.67 -11.68
CA LYS A 370 -14.88 -14.97 -12.18
C LYS A 370 -14.41 -16.05 -11.19
N PHE A 371 -15.36 -16.67 -10.48
CA PHE A 371 -15.02 -17.80 -9.62
C PHE A 371 -14.45 -18.95 -10.43
N LYS A 372 -13.50 -19.66 -9.85
CA LYS A 372 -13.06 -20.97 -10.34
C LYS A 372 -14.21 -21.98 -10.26
N ASP A 373 -14.19 -22.94 -11.17
CA ASP A 373 -15.13 -24.05 -11.11
C ASP A 373 -14.96 -24.83 -9.77
N ASN A 374 -16.09 -25.29 -9.22
CA ASN A 374 -16.12 -26.12 -7.99
C ASN A 374 -15.58 -25.44 -6.72
N ILE A 375 -15.61 -24.12 -6.63
CA ILE A 375 -15.34 -23.42 -5.37
C ILE A 375 -16.47 -23.63 -4.39
N HIS A 376 -16.14 -24.23 -3.24
CA HIS A 376 -17.05 -24.36 -2.10
C HIS A 376 -16.64 -23.36 -1.02
N LEU A 377 -17.50 -22.39 -0.77
CA LEU A 377 -17.31 -21.42 0.31
C LEU A 377 -18.23 -21.79 1.47
N SER A 378 -17.69 -21.83 2.68
CA SER A 378 -18.49 -21.94 3.88
C SER A 378 -19.33 -20.68 4.05
N THR A 379 -20.55 -20.84 4.54
CA THR A 379 -21.39 -19.67 4.84
C THR A 379 -20.94 -19.03 6.15
N GLY A 380 -20.91 -17.70 6.19
CA GLY A 380 -20.63 -16.94 7.41
C GLY A 380 -19.26 -16.27 7.44
N VAL A 381 -18.77 -16.07 8.67
CA VAL A 381 -17.52 -15.37 8.96
C VAL A 381 -16.45 -16.39 9.34
N ASN A 382 -15.26 -16.25 8.78
CA ASN A 382 -14.07 -17.01 9.12
C ASN A 382 -12.96 -16.04 9.54
N ASN A 383 -12.72 -15.90 10.83
CA ASN A 383 -11.68 -15.01 11.34
C ASN A 383 -10.27 -15.60 11.30
N TYR A 384 -10.09 -16.82 10.77
CA TYR A 384 -8.77 -17.47 10.65
C TYR A 384 -7.99 -17.51 11.97
N ASN A 385 -8.65 -17.74 13.09
CA ASN A 385 -8.10 -17.68 14.45
C ASN A 385 -7.52 -16.31 14.83
N MET A 386 -7.69 -15.25 14.03
CA MET A 386 -7.25 -13.93 14.42
C MET A 386 -8.14 -13.37 15.53
N ILE A 387 -7.53 -12.99 16.64
CA ILE A 387 -8.17 -12.32 17.78
C ILE A 387 -7.55 -10.95 18.02
N LEU A 388 -8.30 -10.07 18.64
CA LEU A 388 -7.83 -8.74 19.02
C LEU A 388 -7.24 -8.78 20.44
N ASP A 389 -5.89 -8.83 20.53
CA ASP A 389 -5.20 -8.64 21.80
C ASP A 389 -5.24 -7.14 22.19
N ARG A 390 -5.81 -6.86 23.37
CA ARG A 390 -5.98 -5.50 23.91
C ARG A 390 -4.83 -5.06 24.80
N ASN A 391 -3.92 -5.95 25.13
CA ASN A 391 -2.81 -5.73 26.05
C ASN A 391 -1.47 -6.10 25.45
N PHE A 392 -1.35 -6.08 24.11
CA PHE A 392 -0.16 -6.51 23.42
C PHE A 392 1.07 -5.72 23.87
N GLN A 393 2.09 -6.45 24.30
CA GLN A 393 3.39 -5.88 24.67
C GLN A 393 4.25 -5.81 23.40
N ASP A 394 4.32 -4.63 22.80
CA ASP A 394 5.14 -4.42 21.60
C ASP A 394 6.62 -4.35 22.00
N PRO A 395 7.48 -5.29 21.55
CA PRO A 395 8.89 -5.32 21.91
C PRO A 395 9.67 -4.03 21.58
N ARG A 396 9.16 -3.25 20.62
CA ARG A 396 9.79 -1.97 20.22
C ARG A 396 9.64 -0.87 21.28
N PHE A 397 8.70 -1.03 22.20
CA PHE A 397 8.39 -0.06 23.27
C PHE A 397 8.56 -0.64 24.68
N SER A 398 8.97 -1.90 24.80
CA SER A 398 9.38 -2.49 26.07
C SER A 398 10.78 -1.96 26.38
N LYS A 399 10.88 -1.14 27.42
CA LYS A 399 12.17 -0.76 28.00
C LYS A 399 12.54 -1.73 29.11
#